data_1ed758b84b645f4a9a143cc03ff2c9d2
#
_entry.id   1ed758b84b645f4a9a143cc03ff2c9d2
#
_cell.length_a   1.000
_cell.length_b   1.000
_cell.length_c   1.000
_cell.angle_alpha   90.00
_cell.angle_beta   90.00
_cell.angle_gamma   90.00
#
_symmetry.space_group_name_H-M   'P 1'
#
loop_
_entity.id
_entity.type
_entity.pdbx_description
1 polymer ?
#
loop_
_entity_poly.entity_id
_entity_poly.type
_entity_poly.pdbx_seq_one_letter_code
_entity_poly.pdbx_strand_id
1 'polypeptide(L)'
;VRRDFETHFNKMVPETATYFEHVFEGTDDMTSHIKNSLLGSSISFPIKNGIPQLGTWQGIYLCEHRNLAGNRKIFLTVIGG
;
A
#
# COMPACT_ATOMS: atom_id res chain seq x y z
N VAL A 1 -14.77 -1.03 3.19
CA VAL A 1 -13.44 -1.02 3.85
C VAL A 1 -12.39 -0.35 2.98
N ARG A 2 -12.21 -0.80 1.73
CA ARG A 2 -11.21 -0.21 0.83
C ARG A 2 -11.44 1.28 0.56
N ARG A 3 -12.69 1.69 0.38
CA ARG A 3 -13.05 3.09 0.15
C ARG A 3 -12.72 3.97 1.37
N ASP A 4 -12.96 3.46 2.56
CA ASP A 4 -12.64 4.17 3.80
C ASP A 4 -11.14 4.33 3.99
N PHE A 5 -10.36 3.30 3.67
CA PHE A 5 -8.90 3.40 3.67
C PHE A 5 -8.41 4.48 2.70
N GLU A 6 -8.89 4.46 1.48
CA GLU A 6 -8.51 5.45 0.47
C GLU A 6 -8.86 6.86 0.93
N THR A 7 -10.08 7.06 1.42
CA THR A 7 -10.52 8.37 1.93
C THR A 7 -9.64 8.84 3.08
N HIS A 8 -9.35 7.97 4.02
CA HIS A 8 -8.56 8.32 5.20
C HIS A 8 -7.11 8.64 4.84
N PHE A 9 -6.49 7.80 4.00
CA PHE A 9 -5.12 8.05 3.56
C PHE A 9 -4.98 9.35 2.77
N ASN A 10 -5.95 9.68 1.94
CA ASN A 10 -5.96 10.94 1.20
C ASN A 10 -6.11 12.16 2.12
N LYS A 11 -6.78 12.01 3.25
CA LYS A 11 -6.86 13.06 4.27
C LYS A 11 -5.58 13.19 5.09
N MET A 12 -4.93 12.07 5.41
CA MET A 12 -3.67 12.07 6.15
C MET A 12 -2.51 12.61 5.30
N VAL A 13 -2.49 12.27 4.02
CA VAL A 13 -1.43 12.61 3.08
C VAL A 13 -2.04 13.26 1.85
N PRO A 14 -2.47 14.53 1.94
CA PRO A 14 -3.17 15.17 0.84
C PRO A 14 -2.23 15.61 -0.27
N GLU A 15 -2.62 15.37 -1.51
CA GLU A 15 -1.89 15.83 -2.70
C GLU A 15 -1.85 17.34 -2.83
N THR A 16 -2.77 18.03 -2.14
CA THR A 16 -2.91 19.50 -2.17
C THR A 16 -1.98 20.22 -1.21
N ALA A 17 -1.18 19.52 -0.41
CA ALA A 17 -0.22 20.15 0.47
C ALA A 17 0.80 20.96 -0.33
N THR A 18 1.08 22.20 0.10
CA THR A 18 1.87 23.15 -0.67
C THR A 18 3.36 23.15 -0.30
N TYR A 19 3.74 22.38 0.71
CA TYR A 19 5.12 22.36 1.21
C TYR A 19 6.01 21.29 0.57
N PHE A 20 5.50 20.46 -0.34
CA PHE A 20 6.29 19.47 -1.04
C PHE A 20 7.21 20.12 -2.08
N GLU A 21 8.47 19.70 -2.09
CA GLU A 21 9.45 20.12 -3.09
C GLU A 21 9.54 19.17 -4.27
N HIS A 22 9.24 17.90 -4.07
CA HIS A 22 9.25 16.86 -5.09
C HIS A 22 7.92 16.85 -5.85
N VAL A 23 7.83 17.65 -6.92
CA VAL A 23 6.55 17.90 -7.62
C VAL A 23 6.57 17.64 -9.13
N PHE A 24 7.73 17.23 -9.70
CA PHE A 24 7.88 17.11 -11.16
C PHE A 24 7.09 15.95 -11.78
N GLU A 25 6.83 14.89 -11.04
CA GLU A 25 6.20 13.67 -11.54
C GLU A 25 4.71 13.59 -11.25
N GLY A 26 4.08 14.70 -10.90
CA GLY A 26 2.66 14.80 -10.60
C GLY A 26 2.38 15.02 -9.12
N THR A 27 1.15 15.42 -8.82
CA THR A 27 0.71 15.71 -7.46
C THR A 27 0.61 14.46 -6.59
N ASP A 28 0.48 13.29 -7.19
CA ASP A 28 0.35 12.01 -6.50
C ASP A 28 1.70 11.30 -6.25
N ASP A 29 2.82 11.85 -6.74
CA ASP A 29 4.11 11.16 -6.61
C ASP A 29 4.69 11.27 -5.21
N MET A 30 4.85 12.47 -4.67
CA MET A 30 5.40 12.63 -3.31
C MET A 30 4.50 12.00 -2.26
N THR A 31 3.19 12.13 -2.40
CA THR A 31 2.25 11.48 -1.48
C THR A 31 2.30 9.96 -1.57
N SER A 32 2.58 9.41 -2.75
CA SER A 32 2.80 7.97 -2.92
C SER A 32 4.04 7.49 -2.16
N HIS A 33 5.14 8.23 -2.21
CA HIS A 33 6.34 7.93 -1.43
C HIS A 33 6.04 7.90 0.07
N ILE A 34 5.29 8.88 0.56
CA ILE A 34 4.93 8.96 1.98
C ILE A 34 4.04 7.79 2.37
N LYS A 35 2.99 7.50 1.61
CA LYS A 35 2.07 6.39 1.88
C LYS A 35 2.81 5.06 1.89
N ASN A 36 3.69 4.83 0.91
CA ASN A 36 4.50 3.61 0.87
C ASN A 36 5.42 3.49 2.08
N SER A 37 6.01 4.59 2.53
CA SER A 37 6.85 4.60 3.73
C SER A 37 6.08 4.28 5.00
N LEU A 38 4.82 4.71 5.08
CA LEU A 38 3.95 4.43 6.22
C LEU A 38 3.48 2.97 6.24
N LEU A 39 3.11 2.42 5.10
CA LEU A 39 2.53 1.07 4.99
C LEU A 39 3.58 -0.02 4.82
N GLY A 40 4.76 0.34 4.32
CA GLY A 40 5.80 -0.61 4.00
C GLY A 40 5.57 -1.34 2.68
N SER A 41 6.58 -2.10 2.27
CA SER A 41 6.60 -2.78 0.97
C SER A 41 6.59 -4.30 1.09
N SER A 42 6.53 -4.85 2.29
CA SER A 42 6.50 -6.29 2.50
C SER A 42 5.69 -6.66 3.73
N ILE A 43 5.14 -7.86 3.70
CA ILE A 43 4.44 -8.47 4.84
C ILE A 43 4.83 -9.93 4.93
N SER A 44 4.69 -10.49 6.13
CA SER A 44 4.83 -11.92 6.37
C SER A 44 3.64 -12.41 7.17
N PHE A 45 3.19 -13.61 6.86
CA PHE A 45 2.08 -14.23 7.60
C PHE A 45 2.24 -15.75 7.57
N PRO A 46 1.74 -16.45 8.59
CA PRO A 46 1.84 -17.91 8.64
C PRO A 46 0.80 -18.57 7.72
N ILE A 47 1.20 -19.73 7.19
CA ILE A 47 0.31 -20.59 6.40
C ILE A 47 0.27 -21.96 7.10
N LYS A 48 -0.93 -22.48 7.26
CA LYS A 48 -1.14 -23.82 7.84
C LYS A 48 -2.09 -24.59 6.94
N ASN A 49 -1.69 -25.80 6.54
CA ASN A 49 -2.47 -26.65 5.65
C ASN A 49 -2.92 -25.94 4.36
N GLY A 50 -2.02 -25.14 3.77
CA GLY A 50 -2.31 -24.39 2.56
C GLY A 50 -3.20 -23.16 2.75
N ILE A 51 -3.52 -22.80 3.98
CA ILE A 51 -4.44 -21.69 4.29
C ILE A 51 -3.68 -20.60 5.04
N PRO A 52 -3.71 -19.33 4.55
CA PRO A 52 -3.18 -18.20 5.31
C PRO A 52 -3.90 -18.06 6.65
N GLN A 53 -3.13 -17.90 7.71
CA GLN A 53 -3.66 -17.76 9.07
C GLN A 53 -4.00 -16.31 9.38
N LEU A 54 -5.12 -15.84 8.84
CA LEU A 54 -5.63 -14.50 9.03
C LEU A 54 -6.85 -14.54 9.94
N GLY A 55 -7.12 -13.43 10.63
CA GLY A 55 -8.37 -13.25 11.35
C GLY A 55 -9.55 -13.19 10.40
N THR A 56 -10.76 -13.39 10.93
CA THR A 56 -12.00 -13.45 10.14
C THR A 56 -12.21 -12.24 9.23
N TRP A 57 -11.83 -11.07 9.70
CA TRP A 57 -12.00 -9.81 8.97
C TRP A 57 -10.70 -9.26 8.39
N GLN A 58 -9.63 -10.01 8.43
CA GLN A 58 -8.35 -9.62 7.88
C GLN A 58 -8.20 -10.06 6.43
N GLY A 59 -7.46 -9.30 5.65
CA GLY A 59 -7.12 -9.60 4.27
C GLY A 59 -5.76 -9.04 3.90
N ILE A 60 -5.24 -9.52 2.79
CA ILE A 60 -3.99 -9.04 2.22
C ILE A 60 -4.36 -8.11 1.08
N TYR A 61 -3.79 -6.91 1.09
CA TYR A 61 -4.11 -5.87 0.10
C TYR A 61 -2.85 -5.39 -0.60
N LEU A 62 -2.94 -5.28 -1.91
CA LEU A 62 -1.97 -4.51 -2.70
C LEU A 62 -2.47 -3.08 -2.79
N CYS A 63 -1.70 -2.15 -2.27
CA CYS A 63 -2.06 -0.74 -2.28
C CYS A 63 -1.34 -0.01 -3.40
N GLU A 64 -2.10 0.52 -4.35
CA GLU A 64 -1.59 1.39 -5.40
C GLU A 64 -1.81 2.84 -5.01
N HIS A 65 -0.73 3.59 -4.85
CA HIS A 65 -0.79 4.97 -4.37
C HIS A 65 -0.76 6.01 -5.50
N ARG A 66 -0.41 5.60 -6.71
CA ARG A 66 -0.45 6.47 -7.88
C ARG A 66 -1.81 6.38 -8.56
N ASN A 67 -2.26 7.49 -9.16
CA ASN A 67 -3.53 7.53 -9.89
C ASN A 67 -3.46 6.75 -11.21
N LEU A 68 -2.33 6.87 -11.89
CA LEU A 68 -2.04 6.15 -13.13
C LEU A 68 -0.67 5.50 -13.01
N ALA A 69 -0.67 4.24 -12.64
CA ALA A 69 0.55 3.45 -12.54
C ALA A 69 0.48 2.28 -13.51
N GLY A 70 1.64 1.80 -13.92
CA GLY A 70 1.75 0.55 -14.66
C GLY A 70 1.53 -0.66 -13.76
N ASN A 71 1.86 -1.82 -14.30
CA ASN A 71 1.80 -3.06 -13.56
C ASN A 71 2.79 -3.07 -12.39
N ARG A 72 2.39 -3.72 -11.30
CA ARG A 72 3.25 -3.96 -10.15
C ARG A 72 3.70 -5.41 -10.14
N LYS A 73 4.92 -5.64 -9.65
CA LYS A 73 5.45 -6.99 -9.44
C LYS A 73 5.32 -7.34 -7.97
N ILE A 74 4.81 -8.54 -7.71
CA ILE A 74 4.72 -9.09 -6.37
C ILE A 74 5.65 -10.29 -6.29
N PHE A 75 6.57 -10.26 -5.33
CA PHE A 75 7.47 -11.38 -5.07
C PHE A 75 6.92 -12.18 -3.90
N LEU A 76 6.69 -13.45 -4.14
CA LEU A 76 6.18 -14.36 -3.13
C LEU A 76 7.26 -15.39 -2.78
N THR A 77 7.59 -15.48 -1.50
CA THR A 77 8.53 -16.47 -0.99
C THR A 77 7.83 -17.30 0.07
N VAL A 78 7.93 -18.61 -0.05
CA VAL A 78 7.38 -19.55 0.93
C VAL A 78 8.55 -20.20 1.65
N ILE A 79 8.55 -20.10 2.97
CA ILE A 79 9.56 -20.73 3.84
C ILE A 79 8.81 -21.72 4.72
N GLY A 80 9.30 -22.98 4.74
CA GLY A 80 8.69 -23.99 5.55
C GLY A 80 9.38 -25.34 5.42
N GLY A 81 8.94 -26.26 6.22
CA GLY A 81 9.47 -27.59 6.26
C GLY A 81 8.42 -28.65 6.42
#